data_30855ad12b1ed2f1700c89ad1d57243b
#
_entry.id   30855ad12b1ed2f1700c89ad1d57243b
#
_cell.length_a   1.000
_cell.length_b   1.000
_cell.length_c   1.000
_cell.angle_alpha   90.00
_cell.angle_beta   90.00
_cell.angle_gamma   90.00
#
_symmetry.space_group_name_H-M   'P 1'
#
loop_
_entity.id
_entity.type
_entity.pdbx_description
1 polymer ?
#
loop_
_entity_poly.entity_id
_entity_poly.type
_entity_poly.pdbx_seq_one_letter_code
_entity_poly.pdbx_strand_id
1 'polypeptide(L)'
;MKYIYLIQSSEEGYYKIGVSKNPTKRLQQLQTGNASPLKLIDTYPTEFADKIERVLQRRYTHLHKEGEWFNLSITEEAGFRKDCQKIEENINFLKKNDNVFI
;
A
#
# COMPACT_ATOMS: atom_id res chain seq x y z
N MET A 1 13.55 8.71 -1.42
CA MET A 1 12.77 7.60 -0.86
C MET A 1 11.29 7.93 -0.88
N LYS A 2 10.47 6.98 -1.23
CA LYS A 2 9.02 7.11 -1.19
C LYS A 2 8.44 6.24 -0.10
N TYR A 3 7.15 6.43 0.17
CA TYR A 3 6.41 5.62 1.13
C TYR A 3 5.28 4.88 0.43
N ILE A 4 5.06 3.63 0.81
CA ILE A 4 3.81 2.95 0.52
C ILE A 4 2.88 3.31 1.67
N TYR A 5 1.64 3.68 1.36
CA TYR A 5 0.67 4.00 2.39
C TYR A 5 -0.55 3.10 2.32
N LEU A 6 -1.19 2.95 3.46
CA LEU A 6 -2.46 2.26 3.60
C LEU A 6 -3.45 3.24 4.22
N ILE A 7 -4.49 3.57 3.48
CA ILE A 7 -5.55 4.49 3.92
C ILE A 7 -6.86 3.72 4.00
N GLN A 8 -7.67 4.03 5.01
CA GLN A 8 -8.98 3.42 5.19
C GLN A 8 -10.07 4.47 5.13
N SER A 9 -11.17 4.15 4.44
CA SER A 9 -12.41 4.91 4.52
C SER A 9 -13.12 4.50 5.81
N SER A 10 -13.25 5.44 6.74
CA SER A 10 -13.78 5.15 8.07
C SER A 10 -15.23 4.67 8.05
N GLU A 11 -16.04 5.17 7.13
CA GLU A 11 -17.44 4.79 7.04
C GLU A 11 -17.66 3.47 6.31
N GLU A 12 -16.93 3.27 5.21
CA GLU A 12 -17.12 2.10 4.36
C GLU A 12 -16.20 0.93 4.73
N GLY A 13 -15.10 1.23 5.42
CA GLY A 13 -14.15 0.20 5.84
C GLY A 13 -13.23 -0.31 4.75
N TYR A 14 -13.29 0.25 3.53
CA TYR A 14 -12.40 -0.16 2.44
C TYR A 14 -11.04 0.52 2.55
N TYR A 15 -10.03 -0.08 1.93
CA TYR A 15 -8.65 0.36 2.02
C TYR A 15 -8.10 0.74 0.65
N LYS A 16 -7.20 1.71 0.65
CA LYS A 16 -6.46 2.14 -0.54
C LYS A 16 -4.98 2.00 -0.27
N ILE A 17 -4.26 1.41 -1.22
CA ILE A 17 -2.81 1.28 -1.18
C ILE A 17 -2.23 2.18 -2.26
N GLY A 18 -1.25 2.99 -1.90
CA GLY A 18 -0.63 3.88 -2.86
C GLY A 18 0.80 4.24 -2.47
N VAL A 19 1.40 5.09 -3.29
CA VAL A 19 2.78 5.54 -3.11
C VAL A 19 2.83 7.05 -3.09
N SER A 20 3.60 7.63 -2.17
CA SER A 20 3.79 9.07 -2.08
C SER A 20 5.10 9.40 -1.38
N LYS A 21 5.69 10.53 -1.74
CA LYS A 21 6.83 11.09 -1.00
C LYS A 21 6.37 11.72 0.31
N ASN A 22 5.10 12.08 0.40
CA ASN A 22 4.52 12.70 1.60
C ASN A 22 3.11 12.14 1.80
N PRO A 23 2.96 11.02 2.51
CA PRO A 23 1.65 10.40 2.71
C PRO A 23 0.63 11.29 3.42
N THR A 24 1.06 12.10 4.37
CA THR A 24 0.16 13.02 5.08
C THR A 24 -0.46 14.04 4.13
N LYS A 25 0.36 14.62 3.27
CA LYS A 25 -0.13 15.57 2.27
C LYS A 25 -1.06 14.88 1.27
N ARG A 26 -0.70 13.67 0.87
CA ARG A 26 -1.53 12.87 -0.05
C ARG A 26 -2.89 12.57 0.56
N LEU A 27 -2.91 12.23 1.86
CA LEU A 27 -4.15 12.00 2.58
C LEU A 27 -5.07 13.23 2.51
N GLN A 28 -4.51 14.42 2.74
CA GLN A 28 -5.27 15.66 2.67
C GLN A 28 -5.84 15.89 1.28
N GLN A 29 -5.07 15.63 0.24
CA GLN A 29 -5.52 15.75 -1.15
C GLN A 29 -6.67 14.78 -1.46
N LEU A 30 -6.53 13.54 -1.02
CA LEU A 30 -7.56 12.51 -1.22
C LEU A 30 -8.83 12.85 -0.43
N GLN A 31 -8.69 13.39 0.76
CA GLN A 31 -9.83 13.77 1.59
C GLN A 31 -10.66 14.86 0.94
N THR A 32 -10.03 15.79 0.25
CA THR A 32 -10.73 16.89 -0.44
C THR A 32 -11.73 16.35 -1.46
N GLY A 33 -11.41 15.27 -2.15
CA GLY A 33 -12.28 14.67 -3.16
C GLY A 33 -13.16 13.54 -2.64
N ASN A 34 -13.26 13.34 -1.32
CA ASN A 34 -13.96 12.20 -0.76
C ASN A 34 -14.90 12.63 0.38
N ALA A 35 -16.17 12.24 0.27
CA ALA A 35 -17.17 12.59 1.27
C ALA A 35 -16.99 11.82 2.58
N SER A 36 -16.40 10.63 2.51
CA SER A 36 -16.17 9.80 3.70
C SER A 36 -14.85 10.19 4.35
N PRO A 37 -14.78 10.25 5.69
CA PRO A 37 -13.52 10.50 6.39
C PRO A 37 -12.50 9.42 6.06
N LEU A 38 -11.28 9.84 5.75
CA LEU A 38 -10.17 8.95 5.44
C LEU A 38 -9.17 8.95 6.60
N LYS A 39 -8.57 7.79 6.85
CA LYS A 39 -7.60 7.62 7.93
C LYS A 39 -6.35 6.96 7.38
N LEU A 40 -5.19 7.54 7.69
CA LEU A 40 -3.91 6.94 7.36
C LEU A 40 -3.62 5.85 8.38
N ILE A 41 -3.65 4.60 7.92
CA ILE A 41 -3.47 3.44 8.81
C ILE A 41 -1.99 3.14 9.03
N ASP A 42 -1.21 3.14 7.96
CA ASP A 42 0.22 2.82 8.05
C ASP A 42 0.98 3.37 6.86
N THR A 43 2.29 3.49 7.03
CA THR A 43 3.21 3.87 5.96
C THR A 43 4.46 3.00 6.05
N TYR A 44 5.08 2.75 4.91
CA TYR A 44 6.32 1.98 4.86
C TYR A 44 7.32 2.69 3.94
N PRO A 45 8.43 3.24 4.48
CA PRO A 45 9.45 3.90 3.67
C PRO A 45 10.33 2.86 2.96
N THR A 46 10.52 3.04 1.65
CA THR A 46 11.32 2.09 0.89
C THR A 46 11.77 2.68 -0.44
N GLU A 47 12.90 2.21 -0.96
CA GLU A 47 13.38 2.55 -2.28
C GLU A 47 12.58 1.84 -3.38
N PHE A 48 11.84 0.80 -3.03
CA PHE A 48 11.11 -0.04 -3.98
C PHE A 48 9.61 0.14 -3.88
N ALA A 49 9.16 1.34 -3.49
CA ALA A 49 7.76 1.61 -3.22
C ALA A 49 6.84 1.21 -4.39
N ASP A 50 7.19 1.59 -5.61
CA ASP A 50 6.35 1.31 -6.77
C ASP A 50 6.25 -0.19 -7.05
N LYS A 51 7.36 -0.93 -6.87
CA LYS A 51 7.37 -2.38 -7.08
C LYS A 51 6.56 -3.10 -6.01
N ILE A 52 6.72 -2.69 -4.75
CA ILE A 52 5.99 -3.29 -3.64
C ILE A 52 4.50 -3.02 -3.78
N GLU A 53 4.12 -1.81 -4.18
CA GLU A 53 2.73 -1.48 -4.44
C GLU A 53 2.11 -2.43 -5.47
N ARG A 54 2.80 -2.66 -6.58
CA ARG A 54 2.30 -3.56 -7.62
C ARG A 54 2.13 -4.99 -7.13
N VAL A 55 3.07 -5.47 -6.31
CA VAL A 55 2.98 -6.82 -5.74
C VAL A 55 1.77 -6.91 -4.82
N LEU A 56 1.58 -5.93 -3.95
CA LEU A 56 0.44 -5.90 -3.02
C LEU A 56 -0.89 -5.82 -3.76
N GLN A 57 -1.00 -4.94 -4.75
CA GLN A 57 -2.23 -4.81 -5.53
C GLN A 57 -2.58 -6.10 -6.26
N ARG A 58 -1.57 -6.79 -6.78
CA ARG A 58 -1.75 -8.08 -7.42
C ARG A 58 -2.17 -9.15 -6.42
N ARG A 59 -1.55 -9.16 -5.24
CA ARG A 59 -1.87 -10.09 -4.17
C ARG A 59 -3.31 -9.93 -3.69
N TYR A 60 -3.80 -8.68 -3.63
CA TYR A 60 -5.14 -8.36 -3.13
C TYR A 60 -6.18 -8.22 -4.23
N THR A 61 -5.86 -8.61 -5.47
CA THR A 61 -6.79 -8.49 -6.60
C THR A 61 -8.14 -9.14 -6.31
N HIS A 62 -8.15 -10.29 -5.64
CA HIS A 62 -9.39 -11.01 -5.29
C HIS A 62 -10.22 -10.27 -4.23
N LEU A 63 -9.65 -9.26 -3.59
CA LEU A 63 -10.33 -8.43 -2.60
C LEU A 63 -10.66 -7.04 -3.15
N HIS A 64 -10.42 -6.83 -4.43
CA HIS A 64 -10.69 -5.57 -5.11
C HIS A 64 -12.18 -5.24 -5.03
N LYS A 65 -12.48 -4.01 -4.61
CA LYS A 65 -13.88 -3.56 -4.51
C LYS A 65 -14.24 -2.76 -5.75
N GLU A 66 -13.74 -1.55 -5.86
CA GLU A 66 -14.08 -0.65 -6.94
C GLU A 66 -12.98 0.40 -7.06
N GLY A 67 -12.58 0.70 -8.30
CA GLY A 67 -11.48 1.64 -8.53
C GLY A 67 -10.20 1.14 -7.87
N GLU A 68 -9.63 1.94 -6.97
CA GLU A 68 -8.40 1.63 -6.27
C GLU A 68 -8.62 1.12 -4.84
N TRP A 69 -9.86 0.74 -4.51
CA TRP A 69 -10.22 0.33 -3.16
C TRP A 69 -10.26 -1.18 -3.02
N PHE A 70 -9.86 -1.67 -1.85
CA PHE A 70 -9.81 -3.09 -1.52
C PHE A 70 -10.57 -3.37 -0.24
N ASN A 71 -11.20 -4.53 -0.18
CA ASN A 71 -11.89 -4.99 1.02
C ASN A 71 -10.95 -5.90 1.82
N LEU A 72 -9.98 -5.28 2.51
CA LEU A 72 -9.01 -6.03 3.30
C LEU A 72 -9.60 -6.43 4.64
N SER A 73 -9.13 -7.56 5.18
CA SER A 73 -9.49 -8.00 6.52
C SER A 73 -8.61 -7.31 7.57
N ILE A 74 -8.99 -7.45 8.85
CA ILE A 74 -8.18 -6.96 9.95
C ILE A 74 -6.80 -7.61 9.94
N THR A 75 -6.72 -8.87 9.55
CA THR A 75 -5.45 -9.59 9.45
C THR A 75 -4.53 -8.96 8.40
N GLU A 76 -5.09 -8.61 7.24
CA GLU A 76 -4.33 -7.97 6.17
C GLU A 76 -3.91 -6.56 6.55
N GLU A 77 -4.79 -5.80 7.23
CA GLU A 77 -4.43 -4.48 7.74
C GLU A 77 -3.26 -4.58 8.73
N ALA A 78 -3.38 -5.47 9.70
CA ALA A 78 -2.34 -5.64 10.72
C ALA A 78 -1.02 -6.14 10.14
N GLY A 79 -1.08 -6.92 9.06
CA GLY A 79 0.11 -7.48 8.41
C GLY A 79 0.72 -6.61 7.32
N PHE A 80 0.18 -5.42 7.07
CA PHE A 80 0.60 -4.59 5.95
C PHE A 80 2.10 -4.29 5.95
N ARG A 81 2.61 -3.80 7.07
CA ARG A 81 4.04 -3.45 7.18
C ARG A 81 4.93 -4.66 7.02
N LYS A 82 4.54 -5.77 7.63
CA LYS A 82 5.29 -7.02 7.54
C LYS A 82 5.31 -7.56 6.11
N ASP A 83 4.19 -7.44 5.40
CA ASP A 83 4.13 -7.85 4.00
C ASP A 83 5.04 -6.98 3.13
N CYS A 84 5.04 -5.66 3.35
CA CYS A 84 5.97 -4.76 2.66
C CYS A 84 7.41 -5.16 2.91
N GLN A 85 7.76 -5.46 4.16
CA GLN A 85 9.11 -5.84 4.54
C GLN A 85 9.53 -7.13 3.85
N LYS A 86 8.66 -8.13 3.82
CA LYS A 86 8.96 -9.39 3.16
C LYS A 86 9.18 -9.23 1.66
N ILE A 87 8.35 -8.41 1.03
CA ILE A 87 8.49 -8.14 -0.40
C ILE A 87 9.82 -7.43 -0.66
N GLU A 88 10.16 -6.44 0.18
CA GLU A 88 11.42 -5.72 0.05
C GLU A 88 12.63 -6.66 0.20
N GLU A 89 12.58 -7.54 1.19
CA GLU A 89 13.64 -8.53 1.40
C GLU A 89 13.81 -9.43 0.17
N ASN A 90 12.69 -9.84 -0.42
CA ASN A 90 12.72 -10.67 -1.61
C ASN A 90 13.31 -9.93 -2.81
N ILE A 91 12.95 -8.65 -2.98
CA ILE A 91 13.52 -7.82 -4.04
C ILE A 91 15.03 -7.69 -3.86
N ASN A 92 15.49 -7.42 -2.64
CA ASN A 92 16.92 -7.29 -2.35
C ASN A 92 17.65 -8.61 -2.60
N PHE A 93 17.07 -9.72 -2.22
CA PHE A 93 17.64 -11.04 -2.47
C PHE A 93 17.81 -11.30 -3.96
N LEU A 94 16.79 -11.03 -4.76
CA LEU A 94 16.84 -11.25 -6.19
C LEU A 94 17.85 -10.33 -6.88
N LYS A 95 17.92 -9.07 -6.46
CA LYS A 95 18.92 -8.13 -7.01
C LYS A 95 20.33 -8.58 -6.66
N LYS A 96 20.57 -9.04 -5.44
CA LYS A 96 21.88 -9.52 -4.99
C LYS A 96 22.34 -10.73 -5.79
N ASN A 97 21.40 -11.52 -6.31
CA ASN A 97 21.72 -12.71 -7.11
C ASN A 97 21.57 -12.44 -8.60
N ASP A 98 21.69 -11.17 -9.02
CA ASP A 98 21.66 -10.75 -10.43
C ASP A 98 20.39 -11.15 -11.17
N ASN A 99 19.26 -11.23 -10.45
CA ASN A 99 18.00 -11.52 -11.09
C ASN A 99 17.40 -10.23 -11.67
N VAL A 100 17.25 -10.18 -12.99
CA VAL A 100 16.81 -8.98 -13.71
C VAL A 100 15.30 -8.88 -13.88
N PHE A 101 14.53 -9.83 -13.38
CA PHE A 101 13.08 -9.88 -13.56
C PHE A 101 12.29 -9.33 -12.37
N ILE A 102 12.88 -8.40 -11.68
CA ILE A 102 12.22 -7.77 -10.52
C ILE A 102 11.42 -6.56 -10.97
#